data_cb3d463d1500f5807b30350da78b0479
#
_entry.id   cb3d463d1500f5807b30350da78b0479
#
_cell.length_a   1.000
_cell.length_b   1.000
_cell.length_c   1.000
_cell.angle_alpha   90.00
_cell.angle_beta   90.00
_cell.angle_gamma   90.00
#
_symmetry.space_group_name_H-M   'P 1'
#
loop_
_entity.id
_entity.type
_entity.pdbx_description
1 polymer ?
#
loop_
_entity_poly.entity_id
_entity_poly.type
_entity_poly.pdbx_seq_one_letter_code
_entity_poly.pdbx_strand_id
1 'polypeptide(L)'
;MKKGVLKTRNKTLLITVFLSTLMIEFILVFLRGCSDGVGLACDIDKQAFVVEQGCVCGGCLYFSGEDAADEFSVIYNRNVHAFWYDSYNPSVLEINNLPTCCNIVSHGDTLSLRRLPLRPNTSYAVYRMSGCRSFPPLTIKTGRQGRVVIAGR
;
A
#
# COMPACT_ATOMS: atom_id res chain seq x y z
N MET A 1 -27.71 -8.69 56.48
CA MET A 1 -26.82 -7.84 55.66
C MET A 1 -26.06 -8.57 54.55
N LYS A 2 -26.55 -9.65 53.90
CA LYS A 2 -25.80 -10.39 52.85
C LYS A 2 -26.29 -10.17 51.38
N LYS A 3 -27.47 -9.55 51.18
CA LYS A 3 -28.06 -9.39 49.83
C LYS A 3 -27.44 -8.25 49.01
N GLY A 4 -26.82 -7.24 49.60
CA GLY A 4 -26.25 -6.09 48.87
C GLY A 4 -24.93 -6.41 48.21
N VAL A 5 -24.09 -7.22 48.83
CA VAL A 5 -22.73 -7.55 48.32
C VAL A 5 -22.78 -8.44 47.07
N LEU A 6 -23.77 -9.35 47.02
CA LEU A 6 -23.94 -10.25 45.84
C LEU A 6 -24.38 -9.49 44.59
N LYS A 7 -25.24 -8.47 44.75
CA LYS A 7 -25.75 -7.66 43.65
C LYS A 7 -24.67 -6.75 43.02
N THR A 8 -23.75 -6.27 43.84
CA THR A 8 -22.63 -5.44 43.38
C THR A 8 -21.59 -6.28 42.61
N ARG A 9 -21.28 -7.49 43.12
CA ARG A 9 -20.33 -8.41 42.50
C ARG A 9 -20.77 -8.86 41.10
N ASN A 10 -22.07 -9.11 40.90
CA ASN A 10 -22.62 -9.47 39.61
C ASN A 10 -22.58 -8.29 38.62
N LYS A 11 -22.80 -7.05 39.08
CA LYS A 11 -22.67 -5.85 38.21
C LYS A 11 -21.22 -5.62 37.77
N THR A 12 -20.26 -5.78 38.68
CA THR A 12 -18.83 -5.63 38.36
C THR A 12 -18.39 -6.69 37.36
N LEU A 13 -18.81 -7.93 37.58
CA LEU A 13 -18.51 -9.04 36.65
C LEU A 13 -19.08 -8.77 35.24
N LEU A 14 -20.30 -8.28 35.16
CA LEU A 14 -20.96 -7.95 33.88
C LEU A 14 -20.27 -6.81 33.15
N ILE A 15 -19.82 -5.79 33.83
CA ILE A 15 -19.05 -4.68 33.27
C ILE A 15 -17.68 -5.16 32.77
N THR A 16 -17.00 -6.03 33.53
CA THR A 16 -15.70 -6.56 33.12
C THR A 16 -15.81 -7.42 31.89
N VAL A 17 -16.83 -8.29 31.79
CA VAL A 17 -17.08 -9.11 30.59
C VAL A 17 -17.40 -8.22 29.39
N PHE A 18 -18.24 -7.20 29.55
CA PHE A 18 -18.59 -6.27 28.47
C PHE A 18 -17.36 -5.50 27.96
N LEU A 19 -16.50 -4.99 28.86
CA LEU A 19 -15.27 -4.31 28.48
C LEU A 19 -14.28 -5.24 27.77
N SER A 20 -14.18 -6.50 28.20
CA SER A 20 -13.28 -7.47 27.55
C SER A 20 -13.76 -7.84 26.15
N THR A 21 -15.07 -8.01 25.94
CA THR A 21 -15.63 -8.26 24.58
C THR A 21 -15.42 -7.07 23.67
N LEU A 22 -15.64 -5.84 24.14
CA LEU A 22 -15.38 -4.62 23.38
C LEU A 22 -13.91 -4.49 22.96
N MET A 23 -12.98 -4.81 23.88
CA MET A 23 -11.55 -4.82 23.58
C MET A 23 -11.17 -5.87 22.55
N ILE A 24 -11.77 -7.07 22.63
CA ILE A 24 -11.54 -8.14 21.65
C ILE A 24 -12.07 -7.73 20.26
N GLU A 25 -13.27 -7.16 20.20
CA GLU A 25 -13.82 -6.65 18.93
C GLU A 25 -12.96 -5.54 18.34
N PHE A 26 -12.49 -4.60 19.18
CA PHE A 26 -11.59 -3.53 18.73
C PHE A 26 -10.27 -4.09 18.17
N ILE A 27 -9.66 -5.07 18.85
CA ILE A 27 -8.45 -5.74 18.38
C ILE A 27 -8.72 -6.50 17.06
N LEU A 28 -9.86 -7.20 16.96
CA LEU A 28 -10.22 -7.92 15.74
C LEU A 28 -10.48 -6.97 14.55
N VAL A 29 -11.13 -5.83 14.78
CA VAL A 29 -11.31 -4.79 13.75
C VAL A 29 -9.98 -4.19 13.33
N PHE A 30 -9.09 -3.92 14.31
CA PHE A 30 -7.76 -3.39 14.03
C PHE A 30 -6.89 -4.41 13.26
N LEU A 31 -6.96 -5.68 13.63
CA LEU A 31 -6.25 -6.75 12.91
C LEU A 31 -6.84 -7.00 11.51
N ARG A 32 -8.16 -6.91 11.33
CA ARG A 32 -8.81 -7.02 10.02
C ARG A 32 -8.47 -5.84 9.11
N GLY A 33 -8.44 -4.61 9.64
CA GLY A 33 -8.02 -3.43 8.88
C GLY A 33 -6.57 -3.49 8.39
N CYS A 34 -5.78 -4.44 8.90
CA CYS A 34 -4.42 -4.72 8.45
C CYS A 34 -4.30 -5.97 7.57
N SER A 35 -5.38 -6.72 7.30
CA SER A 35 -5.25 -8.08 6.74
C SER A 35 -5.33 -8.19 5.22
N ASP A 36 -5.85 -7.19 4.51
CA ASP A 36 -6.09 -7.33 3.08
C ASP A 36 -4.86 -6.93 2.25
N GLY A 37 -3.84 -7.77 2.35
CA GLY A 37 -2.64 -7.72 1.53
C GLY A 37 -2.89 -8.27 0.14
N VAL A 38 -3.64 -7.57 -0.68
CA VAL A 38 -3.71 -7.91 -2.09
C VAL A 38 -2.40 -7.53 -2.76
N GLY A 39 -1.80 -8.52 -3.37
CA GLY A 39 -0.50 -8.38 -3.98
C GLY A 39 -0.52 -7.41 -5.17
N LEU A 40 0.60 -6.71 -5.33
CA LEU A 40 0.88 -5.96 -6.53
C LEU A 40 1.11 -6.94 -7.70
N ALA A 41 0.51 -6.68 -8.85
CA ALA A 41 0.75 -7.36 -10.10
C ALA A 41 1.12 -6.35 -11.19
N CYS A 42 1.73 -6.80 -12.26
CA CYS A 42 2.00 -5.98 -13.44
C CYS A 42 1.32 -6.59 -14.66
N ASP A 43 0.43 -5.82 -15.26
CA ASP A 43 -0.16 -6.12 -16.57
C ASP A 43 0.84 -5.67 -17.64
N ILE A 44 1.53 -6.63 -18.24
CA ILE A 44 2.61 -6.38 -19.21
C ILE A 44 2.04 -5.78 -20.52
N ASP A 45 0.86 -6.21 -20.93
CA ASP A 45 0.26 -5.75 -22.19
C ASP A 45 -0.15 -4.28 -22.06
N LYS A 46 -0.73 -3.91 -20.92
CA LYS A 46 -1.13 -2.53 -20.62
C LYS A 46 0.01 -1.68 -20.10
N GLN A 47 1.16 -2.27 -19.77
CA GLN A 47 2.27 -1.58 -19.12
C GLN A 47 1.78 -0.84 -17.86
N ALA A 48 1.12 -1.57 -16.96
CA ALA A 48 0.51 -1.01 -15.79
C ALA A 48 0.68 -1.90 -14.55
N PHE A 49 0.87 -1.30 -13.39
CA PHE A 49 0.76 -1.98 -12.11
C PHE A 49 -0.70 -2.02 -11.68
N VAL A 50 -1.14 -3.18 -11.17
CA VAL A 50 -2.53 -3.44 -10.80
C VAL A 50 -2.58 -4.01 -9.40
N VAL A 51 -3.60 -3.62 -8.64
CA VAL A 51 -3.98 -4.23 -7.37
C VAL A 51 -5.45 -4.63 -7.42
N GLU A 52 -5.77 -5.80 -6.88
CA GLU A 52 -7.16 -6.29 -6.86
C GLU A 52 -8.03 -5.49 -5.91
N GLN A 53 -7.45 -5.01 -4.80
CA GLN A 53 -8.17 -4.21 -3.81
C GLN A 53 -7.29 -3.05 -3.33
N GLY A 54 -7.92 -1.91 -3.13
CA GLY A 54 -7.26 -0.72 -2.66
C GLY A 54 -6.55 0.05 -3.77
N CYS A 55 -5.58 0.86 -3.40
CA CYS A 55 -4.83 1.75 -4.28
C CYS A 55 -3.43 1.22 -4.55
N VAL A 56 -2.99 1.24 -5.79
CA VAL A 56 -1.59 0.97 -6.13
C VAL A 56 -0.66 1.91 -5.38
N CYS A 57 -1.04 3.18 -5.29
CA CYS A 57 -0.28 4.24 -4.65
C CYS A 57 -0.69 4.51 -3.19
N GLY A 58 -1.41 3.63 -2.51
CA GLY A 58 -1.93 3.83 -1.13
C GLY A 58 -0.89 4.12 -0.05
N GLY A 59 0.36 4.28 -0.44
CA GLY A 59 1.52 4.67 0.34
C GLY A 59 2.64 5.07 -0.59
N CYS A 60 3.56 4.15 -0.84
CA CYS A 60 4.72 4.34 -1.69
C CYS A 60 4.98 3.05 -2.49
N LEU A 61 5.31 3.18 -3.75
CA LEU A 61 5.96 2.13 -4.53
C LEU A 61 7.45 2.44 -4.58
N TYR A 62 8.27 1.55 -4.05
CA TYR A 62 9.71 1.67 -4.10
C TYR A 62 10.27 0.70 -5.13
N PHE A 63 11.09 1.21 -6.02
CA PHE A 63 11.77 0.47 -7.06
C PHE A 63 13.26 0.38 -6.71
N SER A 64 13.77 -0.84 -6.60
CA SER A 64 15.17 -1.13 -6.41
C SER A 64 15.70 -1.84 -7.65
N GLY A 65 16.54 -1.18 -8.39
CA GLY A 65 17.20 -1.73 -9.57
C GLY A 65 18.47 -2.53 -9.23
N GLU A 66 19.20 -2.96 -10.24
CA GLU A 66 20.46 -3.67 -10.09
C GLU A 66 21.57 -2.74 -9.54
N ASP A 67 21.52 -1.46 -9.91
CA ASP A 67 22.42 -0.43 -9.42
C ASP A 67 21.70 0.54 -8.48
N ALA A 68 22.41 1.11 -7.51
CA ALA A 68 21.86 2.12 -6.61
C ALA A 68 21.33 3.37 -7.37
N ALA A 69 21.90 3.67 -8.55
CA ALA A 69 21.42 4.74 -9.40
C ALA A 69 20.02 4.49 -10.01
N ASP A 70 19.54 3.25 -9.93
CA ASP A 70 18.23 2.84 -10.45
C ASP A 70 17.13 2.80 -9.38
N GLU A 71 17.43 3.37 -8.21
CA GLU A 71 16.47 3.44 -7.10
C GLU A 71 15.60 4.69 -7.20
N PHE A 72 14.29 4.49 -7.11
CA PHE A 72 13.33 5.58 -7.01
C PHE A 72 12.03 5.13 -6.34
N SER A 73 11.27 6.10 -5.88
CA SER A 73 9.96 5.88 -5.26
C SER A 73 8.86 6.63 -6.00
N VAL A 74 7.69 6.04 -6.08
CA VAL A 74 6.46 6.72 -6.50
C VAL A 74 5.64 6.98 -5.27
N ILE A 75 5.45 8.25 -4.93
CA ILE A 75 4.76 8.69 -3.73
C ILE A 75 3.45 9.38 -4.11
N TYR A 76 2.37 8.99 -3.44
CA TYR A 76 1.08 9.66 -3.58
C TYR A 76 1.09 10.98 -2.80
N ASN A 77 0.85 12.08 -3.50
CA ASN A 77 0.75 13.41 -2.89
C ASN A 77 -0.68 13.67 -2.39
N ARG A 78 -0.92 13.46 -1.11
CA ARG A 78 -2.22 13.72 -0.46
C ARG A 78 -2.65 15.20 -0.48
N ASN A 79 -1.71 16.12 -0.66
CA ASN A 79 -1.99 17.56 -0.57
C ASN A 79 -2.70 18.12 -1.81
N VAL A 80 -2.75 17.36 -2.91
CA VAL A 80 -3.44 17.81 -4.14
C VAL A 80 -4.94 17.56 -4.06
N HIS A 81 -5.39 16.62 -3.22
CA HIS A 81 -6.80 16.29 -3.05
C HIS A 81 -7.13 16.18 -1.56
N ALA A 82 -7.45 17.33 -0.95
CA ALA A 82 -7.69 17.49 0.49
C ALA A 82 -9.07 17.00 0.95
N PHE A 83 -9.66 15.95 0.34
CA PHE A 83 -10.94 15.45 0.79
C PHE A 83 -11.01 13.93 0.87
N TRP A 84 -11.52 13.45 1.99
CA TRP A 84 -11.67 12.07 2.45
C TRP A 84 -12.54 11.17 1.56
N TYR A 85 -13.04 11.66 0.44
CA TYR A 85 -13.96 10.96 -0.45
C TYR A 85 -13.55 11.02 -1.91
N ASP A 86 -12.27 11.24 -2.19
CA ASP A 86 -11.88 11.21 -3.58
C ASP A 86 -11.77 9.77 -4.06
N SER A 87 -12.75 9.40 -4.89
CA SER A 87 -12.85 8.16 -5.66
C SER A 87 -11.67 7.91 -6.62
N TYR A 88 -10.63 8.75 -6.56
CA TYR A 88 -9.40 8.61 -7.32
C TYR A 88 -8.38 7.77 -6.56
N ASN A 89 -8.74 6.52 -6.37
CA ASN A 89 -7.84 5.52 -5.82
C ASN A 89 -7.50 4.56 -6.96
N PRO A 90 -6.49 4.86 -7.80
CA PRO A 90 -6.25 4.07 -8.99
C PRO A 90 -5.85 2.66 -8.56
N SER A 91 -6.73 1.69 -8.82
CA SER A 91 -6.36 0.28 -8.77
C SER A 91 -5.36 -0.08 -9.86
N VAL A 92 -5.13 0.85 -10.78
CA VAL A 92 -4.23 0.72 -11.94
C VAL A 92 -3.30 1.93 -11.99
N LEU A 93 -2.01 1.71 -12.09
CA LEU A 93 -0.98 2.74 -12.28
C LEU A 93 -0.24 2.48 -13.59
N GLU A 94 -0.52 3.27 -14.61
CA GLU A 94 0.15 3.18 -15.91
C GLU A 94 1.62 3.64 -15.82
N ILE A 95 2.53 2.84 -16.37
CA ILE A 95 3.98 3.11 -16.33
C ILE A 95 4.33 4.37 -17.12
N ASN A 96 3.63 4.60 -18.24
CA ASN A 96 3.91 5.69 -19.17
C ASN A 96 3.04 6.93 -18.97
N ASN A 97 2.06 6.88 -18.06
CA ASN A 97 1.12 7.97 -17.83
C ASN A 97 0.74 8.05 -16.33
N LEU A 98 1.68 8.56 -15.55
CA LEU A 98 1.46 8.71 -14.11
C LEU A 98 0.41 9.80 -13.83
N PRO A 99 -0.53 9.53 -12.91
CA PRO A 99 -1.50 10.52 -12.45
C PRO A 99 -0.81 11.74 -11.83
N THR A 100 -1.46 12.90 -11.92
CA THR A 100 -0.93 14.16 -11.37
C THR A 100 -0.76 14.13 -9.85
N CYS A 101 -1.48 13.25 -9.17
CA CYS A 101 -1.37 13.02 -7.73
C CYS A 101 -0.15 12.18 -7.33
N CYS A 102 0.63 11.65 -8.28
CA CYS A 102 1.84 10.89 -8.02
C CYS A 102 3.08 11.70 -8.32
N ASN A 103 4.06 11.65 -7.42
CA ASN A 103 5.39 12.21 -7.61
C ASN A 103 6.42 11.07 -7.62
N ILE A 104 7.45 11.24 -8.44
CA ILE A 104 8.62 10.36 -8.43
C ILE A 104 9.69 11.04 -7.59
N VAL A 105 10.27 10.29 -6.65
CA VAL A 105 11.39 10.75 -5.84
C VAL A 105 12.57 9.82 -6.08
N SER A 106 13.71 10.37 -6.46
CA SER A 106 14.96 9.65 -6.66
C SER A 106 16.09 10.39 -5.97
N HIS A 107 16.86 9.73 -5.12
CA HIS A 107 17.97 10.29 -4.35
C HIS A 107 17.62 11.56 -3.54
N GLY A 108 16.37 11.67 -3.10
CA GLY A 108 15.86 12.83 -2.35
C GLY A 108 15.28 13.95 -3.22
N ASP A 109 15.47 13.90 -4.52
CA ASP A 109 14.93 14.89 -5.46
C ASP A 109 13.58 14.45 -6.02
N THR A 110 12.63 15.41 -6.12
CA THR A 110 11.33 15.16 -6.75
C THR A 110 11.42 15.43 -8.24
N LEU A 111 11.14 14.41 -9.02
CA LEU A 111 11.18 14.46 -10.48
C LEU A 111 9.80 14.79 -11.05
N SER A 112 9.72 15.80 -11.93
CA SER A 112 8.48 16.19 -12.64
C SER A 112 8.19 15.29 -13.84
N LEU A 113 8.40 13.99 -13.71
CA LEU A 113 8.16 13.03 -14.78
C LEU A 113 6.73 12.49 -14.70
N ARG A 114 6.13 12.27 -15.87
CA ARG A 114 4.81 11.61 -16.00
C ARG A 114 4.92 10.16 -16.45
N ARG A 115 6.11 9.61 -16.46
CA ARG A 115 6.38 8.20 -16.74
C ARG A 115 7.42 7.69 -15.74
N LEU A 116 7.37 6.40 -15.43
CA LEU A 116 8.39 5.78 -14.61
C LEU A 116 9.75 5.79 -15.31
N PRO A 117 10.83 6.17 -14.62
CA PRO A 117 12.18 6.26 -15.20
C PRO A 117 12.85 4.86 -15.28
N LEU A 118 12.14 3.88 -15.82
CA LEU A 118 12.67 2.52 -15.98
C LEU A 118 13.77 2.48 -17.03
N ARG A 119 14.95 2.01 -16.66
CA ARG A 119 16.07 1.81 -17.59
C ARG A 119 15.86 0.59 -18.46
N PRO A 120 16.36 0.60 -19.70
CA PRO A 120 16.35 -0.57 -20.57
C PRO A 120 17.18 -1.73 -20.01
N ASN A 121 16.72 -2.95 -20.28
CA ASN A 121 17.38 -4.22 -19.94
C ASN A 121 17.76 -4.38 -18.45
N THR A 122 16.99 -3.76 -17.55
CA THR A 122 17.24 -3.74 -16.10
C THR A 122 16.17 -4.53 -15.38
N SER A 123 16.56 -5.23 -14.32
CA SER A 123 15.63 -5.88 -13.40
C SER A 123 15.36 -4.97 -12.19
N TYR A 124 14.11 -4.92 -11.76
CA TYR A 124 13.69 -4.16 -10.59
C TYR A 124 12.92 -5.05 -9.62
N ALA A 125 13.20 -4.90 -8.34
CA ALA A 125 12.33 -5.35 -7.28
C ALA A 125 11.40 -4.19 -6.90
N VAL A 126 10.10 -4.40 -7.02
CA VAL A 126 9.07 -3.38 -6.74
C VAL A 126 8.40 -3.70 -5.43
N TYR A 127 8.57 -2.85 -4.45
CA TYR A 127 8.01 -2.96 -3.11
C TYR A 127 6.81 -2.03 -2.99
N ARG A 128 5.70 -2.59 -2.55
CA ARG A 128 4.54 -1.79 -2.14
C ARG A 128 4.62 -1.56 -0.63
N MET A 129 4.74 -0.31 -0.24
CA MET A 129 4.74 0.09 1.17
C MET A 129 3.39 0.72 1.50
N SER A 130 2.57 0.04 2.27
CA SER A 130 1.27 0.53 2.72
C SER A 130 1.17 0.39 4.23
N GLY A 131 1.21 1.51 4.95
CA GLY A 131 1.15 1.54 6.41
C GLY A 131 2.28 0.72 7.06
N CYS A 132 1.91 -0.22 7.94
CA CYS A 132 2.85 -1.01 8.72
C CYS A 132 3.29 -2.33 8.05
N ARG A 133 2.94 -2.58 6.78
CA ARG A 133 3.23 -3.85 6.10
C ARG A 133 4.11 -3.68 4.88
N SER A 134 5.10 -4.54 4.80
CA SER A 134 5.84 -4.84 3.57
C SER A 134 5.23 -6.07 2.92
N PHE A 135 4.92 -5.97 1.64
CA PHE A 135 4.48 -7.11 0.82
C PHE A 135 5.69 -7.75 0.14
N PRO A 136 5.61 -9.03 -0.23
CA PRO A 136 6.64 -9.63 -1.07
C PRO A 136 6.85 -8.77 -2.32
N PRO A 137 8.10 -8.51 -2.71
CA PRO A 137 8.37 -7.68 -3.88
C PRO A 137 7.88 -8.37 -5.16
N LEU A 138 7.40 -7.53 -6.07
CA LEU A 138 7.18 -7.94 -7.45
C LEU A 138 8.47 -7.72 -8.23
N THR A 139 9.01 -8.76 -8.84
CA THR A 139 10.16 -8.63 -9.74
C THR A 139 9.69 -8.32 -11.15
N ILE A 140 10.22 -7.26 -11.74
CA ILE A 140 9.99 -6.92 -13.14
C ILE A 140 11.31 -6.84 -13.89
N LYS A 141 11.28 -7.15 -15.18
CA LYS A 141 12.41 -6.94 -16.10
C LYS A 141 11.97 -6.09 -17.29
N THR A 142 12.80 -5.11 -17.62
CA THR A 142 12.59 -4.25 -18.78
C THR A 142 13.34 -4.77 -20.01
N GLY A 143 12.76 -4.54 -21.18
CA GLY A 143 13.39 -4.78 -22.46
C GLY A 143 14.17 -3.55 -22.96
N ARG A 144 14.63 -3.61 -24.21
CA ARG A 144 15.49 -2.58 -24.84
C ARG A 144 14.91 -1.17 -24.85
N GLN A 145 13.59 -1.03 -24.77
CA GLN A 145 12.90 0.28 -24.78
C GLN A 145 12.44 0.72 -23.38
N GLY A 146 12.89 0.07 -22.32
CA GLY A 146 12.41 0.33 -20.96
C GLY A 146 10.98 -0.15 -20.68
N ARG A 147 10.36 -0.90 -21.60
CA ARG A 147 9.05 -1.53 -21.37
C ARG A 147 9.22 -2.78 -20.52
N VAL A 148 8.30 -3.03 -19.61
CA VAL A 148 8.27 -4.27 -18.85
C VAL A 148 7.96 -5.44 -19.77
N VAL A 149 8.80 -6.47 -19.75
CA VAL A 149 8.68 -7.69 -20.58
C VAL A 149 8.51 -8.95 -19.77
N ILE A 150 8.89 -8.92 -18.49
CA ILE A 150 8.71 -10.00 -17.53
C ILE A 150 8.23 -9.39 -16.22
N ALA A 151 7.25 -10.02 -15.61
CA ALA A 151 6.80 -9.72 -14.25
C ALA A 151 6.48 -11.02 -13.52
N GLY A 152 6.93 -11.14 -12.28
CA GLY A 152 6.71 -12.34 -11.46
C GLY A 152 7.05 -12.09 -9.99
N ARG A 153 6.66 -13.01 -9.13
CA ARG A 153 7.00 -13.04 -7.70
C ARG A 153 8.04 -14.09 -7.43
#